data_84faddf798ca4e6ae20561c05f87b085
#
_entry.id   84faddf798ca4e6ae20561c05f87b085
#
_cell.length_a   1.000
_cell.length_b   1.000
_cell.length_c   1.000
_cell.angle_alpha   90.00
_cell.angle_beta   90.00
_cell.angle_gamma   90.00
#
_symmetry.space_group_name_H-M   'P 1'
#
loop_
_entity.id
_entity.type
_entity.pdbx_description
1 polymer ?
#
loop_
_entity_poly.entity_id
_entity_poly.type
_entity_poly.pdbx_seq_one_letter_code
_entity_poly.pdbx_strand_id
1 'polypeptide(L)'
;GTRGNVQPYIALGKGLQSAGHTIRLVSHSNFESLVASYGLEFWSFGNDVKDAVENSDMQALTEKGNFLLLLAKMAKEAQREALRFAEGGLLAAQGMEIVLSGLGGLFIGIAIAEKLDIPLVQAYVVPFSPTREMSSVLTPKLPPVLNRVSHQLTRQLMWQGFRSADTIARKKVLNIPAAPLLGPYDSKSIHNMPILYGFSPSVIPAPSDWNDQTHITGFWFVDEADDWQPPAALLDFLQAGPAPIYIGFGSMSSRAPEQTADLIIQ
;
A
#
# COMPACT_ATOMS: atom_id res chain seq x y z
N GLY A 1 3.33 -7.53 0.75
CA GLY A 1 2.87 -6.87 -0.47
C GLY A 1 3.63 -7.30 -1.71
N THR A 2 3.20 -6.87 -2.88
CA THR A 2 3.92 -7.09 -4.15
C THR A 2 4.89 -5.93 -4.43
N ARG A 3 5.79 -6.07 -5.40
CA ARG A 3 6.70 -5.00 -5.84
C ARG A 3 5.94 -3.71 -6.16
N GLY A 4 4.76 -3.79 -6.80
CA GLY A 4 3.90 -2.64 -7.09
C GLY A 4 3.37 -1.89 -5.87
N ASN A 5 3.40 -2.50 -4.69
CA ASN A 5 3.04 -1.84 -3.43
C ASN A 5 4.24 -1.18 -2.72
N VAL A 6 5.48 -1.45 -3.14
CA VAL A 6 6.69 -0.92 -2.50
C VAL A 6 7.38 0.10 -3.41
N GLN A 7 7.47 -0.19 -4.69
CA GLN A 7 8.18 0.66 -5.66
C GLN A 7 7.70 2.13 -5.69
N PRO A 8 6.39 2.45 -5.62
CA PRO A 8 5.96 3.85 -5.52
C PRO A 8 6.49 4.57 -4.28
N TYR A 9 6.63 3.87 -3.16
CA TYR A 9 7.20 4.47 -1.93
C TYR A 9 8.72 4.63 -2.00
N ILE A 10 9.42 3.81 -2.79
CA ILE A 10 10.82 4.05 -3.12
C ILE A 10 10.94 5.36 -3.90
N ALA A 11 10.10 5.57 -4.93
CA ALA A 11 10.08 6.80 -5.71
C ALA A 11 9.80 8.04 -4.83
N LEU A 12 8.75 7.97 -4.00
CA LEU A 12 8.43 9.04 -3.05
C LEU A 12 9.59 9.29 -2.09
N GLY A 13 10.19 8.22 -1.54
CA GLY A 13 11.34 8.31 -0.65
C GLY A 13 12.56 8.95 -1.32
N LYS A 14 12.84 8.61 -2.57
CA LYS A 14 13.92 9.24 -3.35
C LYS A 14 13.66 10.73 -3.58
N GLY A 15 12.44 11.11 -3.93
CA GLY A 15 12.05 12.51 -4.07
C GLY A 15 12.26 13.31 -2.78
N LEU A 16 11.82 12.75 -1.65
CA LEU A 16 12.01 13.37 -0.34
C LEU A 16 13.49 13.41 0.08
N GLN A 17 14.26 12.34 -0.20
CA GLN A 17 15.72 12.32 0.06
C GLN A 17 16.42 13.41 -0.75
N SER A 18 16.05 13.62 -2.01
CA SER A 18 16.60 14.68 -2.85
C SER A 18 16.23 16.08 -2.35
N ALA A 19 15.12 16.20 -1.62
CA ALA A 19 14.73 17.45 -0.93
C ALA A 19 15.43 17.65 0.44
N GLY A 20 16.36 16.76 0.81
CA GLY A 20 17.17 16.86 2.03
C GLY A 20 16.61 16.14 3.25
N HIS A 21 15.58 15.31 3.09
CA HIS A 21 15.03 14.53 4.18
C HIS A 21 15.78 13.20 4.39
N THR A 22 15.88 12.74 5.62
CA THR A 22 16.35 11.38 5.95
C THR A 22 15.17 10.43 5.86
N ILE A 23 15.29 9.40 5.00
CA ILE A 23 14.21 8.46 4.71
C ILE A 23 14.56 7.08 5.21
N ARG A 24 13.63 6.48 5.95
CA ARG A 24 13.68 5.09 6.39
C ARG A 24 12.45 4.39 5.87
N LEU A 25 12.63 3.43 4.96
CA LEU A 25 11.54 2.67 4.37
C LEU A 25 11.34 1.36 5.14
N VAL A 26 10.12 1.17 5.64
CA VAL A 26 9.74 -0.01 6.43
C VAL A 26 8.87 -0.92 5.58
N SER A 27 9.32 -2.18 5.38
CA SER A 27 8.58 -3.16 4.59
C SER A 27 8.99 -4.59 4.97
N HIS A 28 8.52 -5.59 4.22
CA HIS A 28 8.93 -6.98 4.40
C HIS A 28 10.37 -7.20 3.92
N SER A 29 11.11 -8.11 4.56
CA SER A 29 12.52 -8.38 4.30
C SER A 29 12.85 -8.73 2.85
N ASN A 30 11.94 -9.36 2.10
CA ASN A 30 12.12 -9.69 0.69
C ASN A 30 12.30 -8.46 -0.23
N PHE A 31 12.06 -7.24 0.26
CA PHE A 31 12.27 -5.99 -0.48
C PHE A 31 13.55 -5.24 -0.07
N GLU A 32 14.34 -5.78 0.87
CA GLU A 32 15.55 -5.13 1.36
C GLU A 32 16.53 -4.81 0.23
N SER A 33 16.88 -5.79 -0.60
CA SER A 33 17.77 -5.59 -1.73
C SER A 33 17.25 -4.57 -2.74
N LEU A 34 15.95 -4.57 -3.00
CA LEU A 34 15.31 -3.61 -3.88
C LEU A 34 15.41 -2.18 -3.32
N VAL A 35 15.12 -1.99 -2.04
CA VAL A 35 15.16 -0.66 -1.40
C VAL A 35 16.60 -0.16 -1.30
N ALA A 36 17.52 -1.05 -0.91
CA ALA A 36 18.94 -0.73 -0.78
C ALA A 36 19.57 -0.34 -2.14
N SER A 37 19.17 -0.97 -3.25
CA SER A 37 19.67 -0.61 -4.59
C SER A 37 19.35 0.83 -4.99
N TYR A 38 18.36 1.46 -4.37
CA TYR A 38 18.02 2.87 -4.54
C TYR A 38 18.64 3.80 -3.48
N GLY A 39 19.50 3.26 -2.59
CA GLY A 39 20.20 4.06 -1.57
C GLY A 39 19.30 4.59 -0.47
N LEU A 40 18.18 3.93 -0.17
CA LEU A 40 17.32 4.24 0.95
C LEU A 40 17.63 3.32 2.14
N GLU A 41 17.54 3.85 3.36
CA GLU A 41 17.63 3.04 4.57
C GLU A 41 16.41 2.13 4.67
N PHE A 42 16.65 0.82 4.85
CA PHE A 42 15.60 -0.19 4.96
C PHE A 42 15.48 -0.75 6.38
N TRP A 43 14.24 -0.91 6.81
CA TRP A 43 13.91 -1.60 8.06
C TRP A 43 12.86 -2.67 7.81
N SER A 44 13.09 -3.85 8.34
CA SER A 44 12.14 -4.96 8.24
C SER A 44 11.17 -4.97 9.41
N PHE A 45 9.90 -5.29 9.15
CA PHE A 45 8.95 -5.64 10.22
C PHE A 45 9.28 -6.96 10.96
N GLY A 46 10.40 -7.61 10.65
CA GLY A 46 10.79 -8.93 11.17
C GLY A 46 10.92 -9.97 10.06
N ASN A 47 11.36 -11.17 10.41
CA ASN A 47 11.72 -12.23 9.46
C ASN A 47 10.61 -12.62 8.48
N ASP A 48 11.04 -13.06 7.30
CA ASP A 48 10.34 -13.50 6.11
C ASP A 48 8.86 -13.86 6.26
N VAL A 49 8.04 -13.04 5.58
CA VAL A 49 6.64 -13.38 5.26
C VAL A 49 6.58 -14.03 3.85
N LYS A 50 7.67 -14.66 3.38
CA LYS A 50 7.63 -15.42 2.11
C LYS A 50 6.48 -16.43 2.10
N ASP A 51 6.23 -17.08 3.24
CA ASP A 51 5.19 -18.12 3.34
C ASP A 51 3.75 -17.58 3.34
N ALA A 52 3.52 -16.31 3.65
CA ALA A 52 2.17 -15.77 3.74
C ALA A 52 1.65 -15.16 2.42
N VAL A 53 2.54 -14.72 1.52
CA VAL A 53 2.16 -14.08 0.24
C VAL A 53 2.17 -15.08 -0.92
N GLU A 54 3.02 -16.10 -0.85
CA GLU A 54 3.02 -17.23 -1.80
C GLU A 54 1.90 -18.25 -1.55
N ASN A 55 1.05 -18.01 -0.56
CA ASN A 55 -0.07 -18.89 -0.26
C ASN A 55 -1.04 -18.89 -1.46
N SER A 56 -1.05 -19.98 -2.22
CA SER A 56 -1.96 -20.24 -3.36
C SER A 56 -3.41 -19.90 -3.04
N ASP A 57 -3.80 -19.99 -1.77
CA ASP A 57 -5.10 -19.61 -1.26
C ASP A 57 -5.40 -18.11 -1.29
N MET A 58 -4.42 -17.22 -1.09
CA MET A 58 -4.62 -15.75 -1.18
C MET A 58 -4.84 -15.33 -2.63
N GLN A 59 -4.08 -15.92 -3.55
CA GLN A 59 -4.26 -15.71 -4.97
C GLN A 59 -5.64 -16.21 -5.42
N ALA A 60 -6.03 -17.42 -5.05
CA ALA A 60 -7.35 -18.00 -5.38
C ALA A 60 -8.53 -17.17 -4.83
N LEU A 61 -8.39 -16.52 -3.68
CA LEU A 61 -9.43 -15.63 -3.11
C LEU A 61 -9.52 -14.31 -3.86
N THR A 62 -8.39 -13.74 -4.26
CA THR A 62 -8.35 -12.54 -5.09
C THR A 62 -8.99 -12.79 -6.44
N GLU A 63 -8.68 -13.91 -7.07
CA GLU A 63 -9.25 -14.36 -8.35
C GLU A 63 -10.75 -14.59 -8.29
N LYS A 64 -11.27 -15.16 -7.19
CA LYS A 64 -12.69 -15.37 -6.99
C LYS A 64 -13.48 -14.10 -6.68
N GLY A 65 -12.80 -12.96 -6.52
CA GLY A 65 -13.43 -11.69 -6.17
C GLY A 65 -14.15 -11.71 -4.81
N ASN A 66 -13.80 -12.66 -3.92
CA ASN A 66 -14.41 -12.77 -2.60
C ASN A 66 -13.66 -11.85 -1.60
N PHE A 67 -13.90 -10.55 -1.76
CA PHE A 67 -13.25 -9.53 -0.96
C PHE A 67 -13.42 -9.72 0.55
N LEU A 68 -14.59 -10.13 1.02
CA LEU A 68 -14.83 -10.33 2.45
C LEU A 68 -13.98 -11.47 3.03
N LEU A 69 -13.82 -12.56 2.29
CA LEU A 69 -12.98 -13.68 2.72
C LEU A 69 -11.49 -13.32 2.67
N LEU A 70 -11.08 -12.56 1.66
CA LEU A 70 -9.73 -11.99 1.57
C LEU A 70 -9.44 -11.08 2.76
N LEU A 71 -10.35 -10.16 3.08
CA LEU A 71 -10.23 -9.26 4.22
C LEU A 71 -10.15 -10.04 5.55
N ALA A 72 -10.98 -11.06 5.74
CA ALA A 72 -10.94 -11.90 6.94
C ALA A 72 -9.60 -12.65 7.09
N LYS A 73 -9.02 -13.14 6.00
CA LYS A 73 -7.71 -13.79 5.99
C LYS A 73 -6.59 -12.81 6.30
N MET A 74 -6.60 -11.63 5.68
CA MET A 74 -5.67 -10.53 5.97
C MET A 74 -5.77 -10.07 7.44
N ALA A 75 -6.98 -9.96 7.98
CA ALA A 75 -7.21 -9.61 9.37
C ALA A 75 -6.62 -10.63 10.36
N LYS A 76 -6.80 -11.93 10.05
CA LYS A 76 -6.22 -13.01 10.88
C LYS A 76 -4.69 -12.98 10.85
N GLU A 77 -4.11 -12.74 9.69
CA GLU A 77 -2.65 -12.63 9.55
C GLU A 77 -2.11 -11.40 10.26
N ALA A 78 -2.75 -10.24 10.06
CA ALA A 78 -2.41 -9.02 10.79
C ALA A 78 -2.49 -9.19 12.32
N GLN A 79 -3.47 -9.97 12.81
CA GLN A 79 -3.57 -10.27 14.24
C GLN A 79 -2.41 -11.15 14.74
N ARG A 80 -1.97 -12.12 13.95
CA ARG A 80 -0.83 -12.99 14.29
C ARG A 80 0.48 -12.20 14.37
N GLU A 81 0.67 -11.29 13.44
CA GLU A 81 1.89 -10.51 13.28
C GLU A 81 1.87 -9.15 14.01
N ALA A 82 0.75 -8.83 14.70
CA ALA A 82 0.51 -7.52 15.32
C ALA A 82 1.64 -7.07 16.26
N LEU A 83 2.20 -7.99 17.04
CA LEU A 83 3.30 -7.68 17.97
C LEU A 83 4.56 -7.31 17.20
N ARG A 84 4.95 -8.11 16.21
CA ARG A 84 6.14 -7.87 15.38
C ARG A 84 6.04 -6.56 14.61
N PHE A 85 4.89 -6.29 14.00
CA PHE A 85 4.67 -5.03 13.27
C PHE A 85 4.73 -3.83 14.20
N ALA A 86 4.22 -3.96 15.43
CA ALA A 86 4.27 -2.89 16.40
C ALA A 86 5.70 -2.66 16.94
N GLU A 87 6.42 -3.72 17.29
CA GLU A 87 7.80 -3.64 17.78
C GLU A 87 8.75 -3.11 16.69
N GLY A 88 8.73 -3.74 15.50
CA GLY A 88 9.58 -3.35 14.39
C GLY A 88 9.28 -1.95 13.89
N GLY A 89 8.00 -1.58 13.77
CA GLY A 89 7.58 -0.25 13.36
C GLY A 89 7.92 0.82 14.39
N LEU A 90 7.78 0.54 15.69
CA LEU A 90 8.18 1.48 16.75
C LEU A 90 9.68 1.73 16.75
N LEU A 91 10.48 0.67 16.62
CA LEU A 91 11.95 0.79 16.51
C LEU A 91 12.34 1.59 15.27
N ALA A 92 11.72 1.28 14.12
CA ALA A 92 11.99 1.97 12.88
C ALA A 92 11.62 3.46 12.93
N ALA A 93 10.61 3.85 13.70
CA ALA A 93 10.15 5.23 13.83
C ALA A 93 10.92 6.05 14.89
N GLN A 94 11.79 5.42 15.68
CA GLN A 94 12.60 6.15 16.66
C GLN A 94 13.51 7.16 15.98
N GLY A 95 13.47 8.40 16.47
CA GLY A 95 14.26 9.52 15.93
C GLY A 95 13.71 10.09 14.62
N MET A 96 12.54 9.63 14.16
CA MET A 96 11.83 10.20 13.02
C MET A 96 10.87 11.28 13.49
N GLU A 97 10.69 12.33 12.68
CA GLU A 97 9.83 13.47 12.99
C GLU A 97 8.43 13.30 12.40
N ILE A 98 8.26 12.40 11.43
CA ILE A 98 7.02 12.19 10.70
C ILE A 98 6.92 10.74 10.20
N VAL A 99 5.71 10.21 10.18
CA VAL A 99 5.39 8.92 9.54
C VAL A 99 4.66 9.16 8.23
N LEU A 100 5.08 8.53 7.14
CA LEU A 100 4.30 8.41 5.91
C LEU A 100 3.75 6.99 5.83
N SER A 101 2.44 6.84 5.66
CA SER A 101 1.83 5.52 5.62
C SER A 101 0.91 5.32 4.43
N GLY A 102 1.16 4.22 3.71
CA GLY A 102 0.25 3.68 2.74
C GLY A 102 -0.92 2.93 3.38
N LEU A 103 -1.85 2.46 2.55
CA LEU A 103 -3.09 1.84 3.01
C LEU A 103 -2.84 0.57 3.86
N GLY A 104 -1.83 -0.23 3.48
CA GLY A 104 -1.49 -1.48 4.19
C GLY A 104 -0.89 -1.27 5.59
N GLY A 105 -0.24 -0.13 5.83
CA GLY A 105 0.36 0.24 7.12
C GLY A 105 -0.43 1.27 7.94
N LEU A 106 -1.61 1.71 7.46
CA LEU A 106 -2.30 2.88 8.00
C LEU A 106 -2.55 2.79 9.51
N PHE A 107 -3.18 1.73 9.98
CA PHE A 107 -3.60 1.65 11.39
C PHE A 107 -2.40 1.52 12.33
N ILE A 108 -1.43 0.67 11.99
CA ILE A 108 -0.22 0.55 12.81
C ILE A 108 0.62 1.83 12.75
N GLY A 109 0.69 2.49 11.59
CA GLY A 109 1.35 3.78 11.44
C GLY A 109 0.72 4.86 12.32
N ILE A 110 -0.62 4.95 12.35
CA ILE A 110 -1.33 5.87 13.25
C ILE A 110 -1.01 5.55 14.72
N ALA A 111 -1.06 4.28 15.12
CA ALA A 111 -0.78 3.88 16.49
C ALA A 111 0.66 4.23 16.93
N ILE A 112 1.64 4.05 16.04
CA ILE A 112 3.05 4.42 16.29
C ILE A 112 3.20 5.94 16.35
N ALA A 113 2.59 6.67 15.42
CA ALA A 113 2.63 8.13 15.41
C ALA A 113 1.99 8.73 16.68
N GLU A 114 0.88 8.17 17.14
CA GLU A 114 0.27 8.55 18.44
C GLU A 114 1.18 8.23 19.62
N LYS A 115 1.85 7.07 19.62
CA LYS A 115 2.81 6.68 20.67
C LYS A 115 3.98 7.64 20.78
N LEU A 116 4.48 8.12 19.64
CA LEU A 116 5.64 9.01 19.58
C LEU A 116 5.27 10.50 19.59
N ASP A 117 3.98 10.82 19.56
CA ASP A 117 3.42 12.19 19.44
C ASP A 117 3.98 12.93 18.22
N ILE A 118 4.07 12.23 17.08
CA ILE A 118 4.51 12.77 15.80
C ILE A 118 3.39 12.73 14.75
N PRO A 119 3.40 13.61 13.73
CA PRO A 119 2.40 13.61 12.67
C PRO A 119 2.52 12.40 11.73
N LEU A 120 1.40 12.06 11.08
CA LEU A 120 1.35 11.05 10.02
C LEU A 120 0.71 11.61 8.77
N VAL A 121 1.44 11.53 7.67
CA VAL A 121 0.96 11.80 6.30
C VAL A 121 0.43 10.51 5.68
N GLN A 122 -0.80 10.58 5.19
CA GLN A 122 -1.42 9.48 4.45
C GLN A 122 -0.94 9.53 2.99
N ALA A 123 -0.32 8.47 2.51
CA ALA A 123 0.25 8.40 1.17
C ALA A 123 -0.32 7.20 0.41
N TYR A 124 -1.20 7.42 -0.56
CA TYR A 124 -1.98 6.39 -1.21
C TYR A 124 -1.73 6.32 -2.72
N VAL A 125 -1.78 5.12 -3.27
CA VAL A 125 -1.68 4.88 -4.73
C VAL A 125 -3.06 4.61 -5.36
N VAL A 126 -4.11 4.63 -4.55
CA VAL A 126 -5.51 4.48 -4.98
C VAL A 126 -6.40 5.45 -4.21
N PRO A 127 -7.54 5.89 -4.78
CA PRO A 127 -8.49 6.76 -4.08
C PRO A 127 -9.07 6.09 -2.83
N PHE A 128 -8.93 6.75 -1.68
CA PHE A 128 -9.45 6.25 -0.40
C PHE A 128 -10.24 7.29 0.39
N SER A 129 -10.01 8.56 0.14
CA SER A 129 -10.78 9.66 0.77
C SER A 129 -12.23 9.64 0.31
N PRO A 130 -13.19 9.83 1.22
CA PRO A 130 -14.60 9.87 0.86
C PRO A 130 -14.91 11.01 -0.11
N THR A 131 -15.68 10.69 -1.16
CA THR A 131 -16.17 11.66 -2.13
C THR A 131 -17.58 11.32 -2.61
N ARG A 132 -18.29 12.28 -3.16
CA ARG A 132 -19.58 12.09 -3.82
C ARG A 132 -19.46 11.79 -5.31
N GLU A 133 -18.30 12.01 -5.91
CA GLU A 133 -18.11 11.96 -7.37
C GLU A 133 -17.86 10.54 -7.90
N MET A 134 -17.30 9.66 -7.08
CA MET A 134 -17.08 8.26 -7.44
C MET A 134 -17.39 7.33 -6.28
N SER A 135 -17.76 6.08 -6.57
CA SER A 135 -17.88 5.03 -5.55
C SER A 135 -16.52 4.54 -5.11
N SER A 136 -16.44 4.01 -3.88
CA SER A 136 -15.20 3.39 -3.39
C SER A 136 -14.77 2.22 -4.29
N VAL A 137 -13.45 2.07 -4.46
CA VAL A 137 -12.82 1.00 -5.26
C VAL A 137 -13.20 -0.41 -4.81
N LEU A 138 -13.65 -0.57 -3.57
CA LEU A 138 -14.04 -1.86 -2.99
C LEU A 138 -15.55 -2.14 -3.07
N THR A 139 -16.32 -1.24 -3.65
CA THR A 139 -17.76 -1.41 -3.83
C THR A 139 -18.12 -1.48 -5.32
N PRO A 140 -19.19 -2.20 -5.70
CA PRO A 140 -19.70 -2.11 -7.05
C PRO A 140 -20.11 -0.66 -7.37
N LYS A 141 -20.28 -0.34 -8.66
CA LYS A 141 -20.82 0.95 -9.07
C LYS A 141 -22.18 1.16 -8.42
N LEU A 142 -22.29 2.22 -7.63
CA LEU A 142 -23.50 2.63 -6.93
C LEU A 142 -24.08 3.89 -7.56
N PRO A 143 -25.38 4.18 -7.35
CA PRO A 143 -25.93 5.49 -7.68
C PRO A 143 -25.12 6.62 -7.00
N PRO A 144 -24.88 7.76 -7.68
CA PRO A 144 -24.01 8.83 -7.16
C PRO A 144 -24.34 9.32 -5.74
N VAL A 145 -25.63 9.29 -5.36
CA VAL A 145 -26.09 9.64 -4.00
C VAL A 145 -25.49 8.74 -2.91
N LEU A 146 -25.10 7.51 -3.23
CA LEU A 146 -24.53 6.55 -2.29
C LEU A 146 -22.98 6.53 -2.33
N ASN A 147 -22.33 7.27 -3.21
CA ASN A 147 -20.87 7.24 -3.34
C ASN A 147 -20.16 7.52 -2.01
N ARG A 148 -20.51 8.60 -1.33
CA ARG A 148 -19.90 8.95 -0.04
C ARG A 148 -20.12 7.87 1.03
N VAL A 149 -21.29 7.24 1.03
CA VAL A 149 -21.62 6.12 1.95
C VAL A 149 -20.76 4.91 1.64
N SER A 150 -20.49 4.61 0.36
CA SER A 150 -19.63 3.50 -0.04
C SER A 150 -18.21 3.63 0.52
N HIS A 151 -17.66 4.83 0.53
CA HIS A 151 -16.36 5.10 1.14
C HIS A 151 -16.39 4.90 2.67
N GLN A 152 -17.42 5.39 3.34
CA GLN A 152 -17.58 5.19 4.79
C GLN A 152 -17.69 3.69 5.12
N LEU A 153 -18.46 2.94 4.35
CA LEU A 153 -18.59 1.49 4.51
C LEU A 153 -17.22 0.80 4.30
N THR A 154 -16.50 1.15 3.26
CA THR A 154 -15.16 0.61 2.99
C THR A 154 -14.20 0.88 4.15
N ARG A 155 -14.15 2.12 4.64
CA ARG A 155 -13.33 2.49 5.80
C ARG A 155 -13.70 1.67 7.04
N GLN A 156 -14.99 1.48 7.30
CA GLN A 156 -15.46 0.68 8.43
C GLN A 156 -15.15 -0.80 8.25
N LEU A 157 -15.35 -1.38 7.08
CA LEU A 157 -14.99 -2.78 6.81
C LEU A 157 -13.49 -3.03 7.04
N MET A 158 -12.65 -2.15 6.52
CA MET A 158 -11.19 -2.24 6.75
C MET A 158 -10.87 -2.10 8.24
N TRP A 159 -11.39 -1.08 8.89
CA TRP A 159 -11.12 -0.86 10.31
C TRP A 159 -11.55 -2.05 11.17
N GLN A 160 -12.78 -2.52 11.04
CA GLN A 160 -13.28 -3.63 11.86
C GLN A 160 -12.49 -4.92 11.60
N GLY A 161 -12.00 -5.13 10.37
CA GLY A 161 -11.10 -6.24 10.05
C GLY A 161 -9.77 -6.17 10.81
N PHE A 162 -9.15 -5.00 10.89
CA PHE A 162 -7.83 -4.83 11.52
C PHE A 162 -7.88 -4.40 12.99
N ARG A 163 -9.04 -4.07 13.53
CA ARG A 163 -9.22 -3.55 14.90
C ARG A 163 -8.61 -4.46 15.97
N SER A 164 -8.72 -5.78 15.82
CA SER A 164 -8.14 -6.72 16.78
C SER A 164 -6.61 -6.64 16.81
N ALA A 165 -5.98 -6.57 15.63
CA ALA A 165 -4.53 -6.41 15.50
C ALA A 165 -4.06 -5.08 16.09
N ASP A 166 -4.76 -3.99 15.78
CA ASP A 166 -4.49 -2.66 16.35
C ASP A 166 -4.61 -2.66 17.89
N THR A 167 -5.65 -3.28 18.44
CA THR A 167 -5.83 -3.38 19.88
C THR A 167 -4.70 -4.15 20.56
N ILE A 168 -4.21 -5.23 19.95
CA ILE A 168 -3.06 -6.00 20.45
C ILE A 168 -1.79 -5.13 20.43
N ALA A 169 -1.51 -4.48 19.30
CA ALA A 169 -0.36 -3.60 19.14
C ALA A 169 -0.36 -2.47 20.18
N ARG A 170 -1.47 -1.74 20.28
CA ARG A 170 -1.64 -0.62 21.23
C ARG A 170 -1.46 -1.03 22.69
N LYS A 171 -2.10 -2.12 23.11
CA LYS A 171 -2.08 -2.54 24.52
C LYS A 171 -0.80 -3.24 24.92
N LYS A 172 -0.24 -4.11 24.04
CA LYS A 172 0.86 -5.01 24.44
C LYS A 172 2.25 -4.46 24.12
N VAL A 173 2.37 -3.61 23.12
CA VAL A 173 3.67 -3.06 22.66
C VAL A 173 3.75 -1.56 22.89
N LEU A 174 2.77 -0.82 22.39
CA LEU A 174 2.82 0.63 22.41
C LEU A 174 2.41 1.24 23.75
N ASN A 175 1.71 0.48 24.58
CA ASN A 175 1.20 0.92 25.88
C ASN A 175 0.41 2.23 25.78
N ILE A 176 -0.55 2.28 24.85
CA ILE A 176 -1.47 3.39 24.61
C ILE A 176 -2.93 2.89 24.63
N PRO A 177 -3.92 3.78 24.81
CA PRO A 177 -5.34 3.42 24.80
C PRO A 177 -5.75 2.74 23.47
N ALA A 178 -6.78 1.89 23.53
CA ALA A 178 -7.39 1.35 22.32
C ALA A 178 -7.99 2.48 21.47
N ALA A 179 -7.93 2.31 20.15
CA ALA A 179 -8.55 3.24 19.23
C ALA A 179 -10.09 3.26 19.36
N PRO A 180 -10.75 4.34 18.92
CA PRO A 180 -12.21 4.44 18.93
C PRO A 180 -12.90 3.30 18.16
N LEU A 181 -14.15 3.01 18.51
CA LEU A 181 -14.94 1.95 17.87
C LEU A 181 -15.04 2.13 16.34
N LEU A 182 -15.20 3.36 15.89
CA LEU A 182 -15.34 3.71 14.46
C LEU A 182 -13.99 3.92 13.74
N GLY A 183 -12.88 3.67 14.44
CA GLY A 183 -11.53 3.77 13.90
C GLY A 183 -10.79 5.06 14.25
N PRO A 184 -9.48 5.07 14.03
CA PRO A 184 -8.63 6.21 14.37
C PRO A 184 -8.61 7.29 13.27
N TYR A 185 -9.69 7.44 12.49
CA TYR A 185 -9.76 8.34 11.35
C TYR A 185 -9.79 9.83 11.71
N ASP A 186 -10.03 10.14 12.98
CA ASP A 186 -9.97 11.49 13.53
C ASP A 186 -8.82 11.63 14.54
N SER A 187 -7.80 10.79 14.45
CA SER A 187 -6.63 10.84 15.32
C SER A 187 -5.89 12.18 15.17
N LYS A 188 -5.37 12.68 16.30
CA LYS A 188 -4.56 13.90 16.33
C LYS A 188 -3.35 13.82 15.41
N SER A 189 -2.75 12.63 15.26
CA SER A 189 -1.57 12.42 14.42
C SER A 189 -1.83 12.62 12.92
N ILE A 190 -3.07 12.48 12.46
CA ILE A 190 -3.46 12.71 11.07
C ILE A 190 -4.32 13.96 10.86
N HIS A 191 -4.71 14.62 11.95
CA HIS A 191 -5.54 15.81 11.89
C HIS A 191 -4.78 16.96 11.24
N ASN A 192 -5.37 17.58 10.22
CA ASN A 192 -4.74 18.65 9.41
C ASN A 192 -3.44 18.26 8.69
N MET A 193 -3.14 16.96 8.61
CA MET A 193 -2.02 16.49 7.83
C MET A 193 -2.42 16.27 6.37
N PRO A 194 -1.49 16.47 5.42
CA PRO A 194 -1.79 16.24 4.00
C PRO A 194 -2.06 14.77 3.72
N ILE A 195 -2.88 14.55 2.69
CA ILE A 195 -3.10 13.25 2.07
C ILE A 195 -2.50 13.30 0.67
N LEU A 196 -1.54 12.43 0.40
CA LEU A 196 -0.86 12.36 -0.89
C LEU A 196 -1.42 11.21 -1.72
N TYR A 197 -1.71 11.49 -2.98
CA TYR A 197 -2.15 10.50 -3.95
C TYR A 197 -1.15 10.34 -5.09
N GLY A 198 -0.57 9.13 -5.21
CA GLY A 198 0.39 8.75 -6.24
C GLY A 198 -0.28 8.22 -7.50
N PHE A 199 -1.23 8.97 -8.08
CA PHE A 199 -1.82 8.71 -9.38
C PHE A 199 -2.01 10.01 -10.17
N SER A 200 -2.26 9.91 -11.48
CA SER A 200 -2.42 11.07 -12.35
C SER A 200 -3.84 11.63 -12.30
N PRO A 201 -4.02 12.96 -12.23
CA PRO A 201 -5.33 13.60 -12.37
C PRO A 201 -5.94 13.40 -13.76
N SER A 202 -5.14 13.05 -14.77
CA SER A 202 -5.65 12.68 -16.10
C SER A 202 -6.32 11.31 -16.14
N VAL A 203 -6.01 10.44 -15.17
CA VAL A 203 -6.61 9.10 -15.03
C VAL A 203 -7.78 9.13 -14.04
N ILE A 204 -7.59 9.78 -12.91
CA ILE A 204 -8.61 9.98 -11.89
C ILE A 204 -8.62 11.47 -11.54
N PRO A 205 -9.58 12.24 -12.07
CA PRO A 205 -9.72 13.66 -11.76
C PRO A 205 -9.88 13.89 -10.25
N ALA A 206 -9.35 15.00 -9.77
CA ALA A 206 -9.51 15.39 -8.37
C ALA A 206 -11.00 15.68 -8.08
N PRO A 207 -11.64 14.96 -7.13
CA PRO A 207 -13.00 15.29 -6.71
C PRO A 207 -13.10 16.70 -6.15
N SER A 208 -14.14 17.42 -6.56
CA SER A 208 -14.34 18.81 -6.13
C SER A 208 -14.71 18.97 -4.65
N ASP A 209 -15.11 17.86 -3.99
CA ASP A 209 -15.44 17.83 -2.56
C ASP A 209 -14.25 17.37 -1.67
N TRP A 210 -13.06 17.19 -2.24
CA TRP A 210 -11.84 17.03 -1.44
C TRP A 210 -11.35 18.41 -0.97
N ASN A 211 -10.74 18.43 0.20
CA ASN A 211 -10.20 19.66 0.79
C ASN A 211 -8.78 19.97 0.30
N ASP A 212 -8.28 21.14 0.63
CA ASP A 212 -6.95 21.64 0.24
C ASP A 212 -5.78 20.81 0.84
N GLN A 213 -6.03 19.93 1.79
CA GLN A 213 -5.02 19.01 2.33
C GLN A 213 -4.86 17.75 1.47
N THR A 214 -5.68 17.56 0.45
CA THR A 214 -5.64 16.38 -0.42
C THR A 214 -4.95 16.71 -1.73
N HIS A 215 -3.78 16.10 -1.96
CA HIS A 215 -2.91 16.41 -3.09
C HIS A 215 -2.77 15.20 -4.01
N ILE A 216 -3.13 15.36 -5.30
CA ILE A 216 -2.81 14.40 -6.35
C ILE A 216 -1.48 14.81 -6.96
N THR A 217 -0.44 14.01 -6.73
CA THR A 217 0.96 14.35 -7.04
C THR A 217 1.50 13.68 -8.30
N GLY A 218 0.63 13.02 -9.07
CA GLY A 218 1.06 12.19 -10.20
C GLY A 218 1.55 10.80 -9.76
N PHE A 219 1.84 9.94 -10.72
CA PHE A 219 2.40 8.62 -10.42
C PHE A 219 3.81 8.73 -9.84
N TRP A 220 4.10 7.95 -8.83
CA TRP A 220 5.43 7.85 -8.24
C TRP A 220 6.23 6.77 -8.98
N PHE A 221 6.89 7.20 -10.05
CA PHE A 221 7.78 6.34 -10.82
C PHE A 221 9.19 6.37 -10.26
N VAL A 222 9.82 5.21 -10.27
CA VAL A 222 11.25 5.08 -10.00
C VAL A 222 11.93 4.95 -11.35
N ASP A 223 12.90 5.81 -11.60
CA ASP A 223 13.78 5.65 -12.74
C ASP A 223 14.59 4.36 -12.57
N GLU A 224 14.85 3.66 -13.67
CA GLU A 224 15.68 2.47 -13.62
C GLU A 224 17.10 2.85 -13.17
N ALA A 225 17.77 1.92 -12.50
CA ALA A 225 19.17 2.11 -12.16
C ALA A 225 19.97 2.28 -13.45
N ASP A 226 20.85 3.29 -13.51
CA ASP A 226 21.64 3.63 -14.68
C ASP A 226 22.52 2.47 -15.19
N ASP A 227 22.74 1.47 -14.35
CA ASP A 227 23.54 0.27 -14.61
C ASP A 227 22.74 -0.96 -15.07
N TRP A 228 21.39 -0.85 -15.22
CA TRP A 228 20.59 -1.97 -15.68
C TRP A 228 20.94 -2.33 -17.14
N GLN A 229 21.32 -3.58 -17.35
CA GLN A 229 21.59 -4.12 -18.67
C GLN A 229 20.58 -5.24 -18.98
N PRO A 230 19.95 -5.22 -20.17
CA PRO A 230 19.07 -6.31 -20.56
C PRO A 230 19.85 -7.61 -20.70
N PRO A 231 19.29 -8.76 -20.26
CA PRO A 231 19.89 -10.07 -20.50
C PRO A 231 20.15 -10.29 -22.00
N ALA A 232 21.28 -10.92 -22.35
CA ALA A 232 21.65 -11.19 -23.75
C ALA A 232 20.52 -11.92 -24.51
N ALA A 233 19.89 -12.91 -23.88
CA ALA A 233 18.77 -13.65 -24.48
C ALA A 233 17.56 -12.74 -24.83
N LEU A 234 17.32 -11.66 -24.08
CA LEU A 234 16.28 -10.68 -24.40
C LEU A 234 16.69 -9.84 -25.61
N LEU A 235 17.95 -9.40 -25.68
CA LEU A 235 18.45 -8.65 -26.82
C LEU A 235 18.41 -9.48 -28.09
N ASP A 236 18.86 -10.73 -28.03
CA ASP A 236 18.84 -11.67 -29.17
C ASP A 236 17.40 -11.86 -29.67
N PHE A 237 16.45 -12.05 -28.74
CA PHE A 237 15.03 -12.18 -29.10
C PHE A 237 14.49 -10.93 -29.78
N LEU A 238 14.79 -9.73 -29.25
CA LEU A 238 14.30 -8.47 -29.82
C LEU A 238 14.92 -8.16 -31.19
N GLN A 239 16.13 -8.67 -31.47
CA GLN A 239 16.83 -8.49 -32.74
C GLN A 239 16.50 -9.55 -33.80
N ALA A 240 15.94 -10.70 -33.40
CA ALA A 240 15.68 -11.84 -34.26
C ALA A 240 14.50 -11.65 -35.23
N GLY A 241 13.65 -10.61 -35.02
CA GLY A 241 12.43 -10.44 -35.83
C GLY A 241 11.82 -9.03 -35.74
N PRO A 242 10.57 -8.87 -36.23
CA PRO A 242 9.84 -7.63 -36.07
C PRO A 242 9.60 -7.31 -34.59
N ALA A 243 9.34 -6.03 -34.25
CA ALA A 243 9.10 -5.61 -32.89
C ALA A 243 7.96 -6.42 -32.24
N PRO A 244 8.23 -7.11 -31.11
CA PRO A 244 7.22 -7.91 -30.44
C PRO A 244 6.18 -7.04 -29.73
N ILE A 245 4.97 -7.59 -29.57
CA ILE A 245 3.94 -7.01 -28.72
C ILE A 245 4.12 -7.61 -27.32
N TYR A 246 4.35 -6.75 -26.31
CA TYR A 246 4.39 -7.17 -24.92
C TYR A 246 2.98 -7.14 -24.30
N ILE A 247 2.56 -8.26 -23.73
CA ILE A 247 1.31 -8.38 -22.96
C ILE A 247 1.65 -8.98 -21.61
N GLY A 248 1.29 -8.27 -20.52
CA GLY A 248 1.58 -8.72 -19.16
C GLY A 248 0.52 -8.24 -18.17
N PHE A 249 0.20 -9.09 -17.19
CA PHE A 249 -0.79 -8.83 -16.15
C PHE A 249 -0.17 -8.53 -14.78
N GLY A 250 1.13 -8.31 -14.72
CA GLY A 250 1.87 -8.03 -13.50
C GLY A 250 1.81 -9.20 -12.51
N SER A 251 1.52 -8.90 -11.26
CA SER A 251 1.37 -9.92 -10.18
C SER A 251 -0.04 -10.53 -10.11
N MET A 252 -0.94 -10.17 -11.03
CA MET A 252 -2.28 -10.73 -11.08
C MET A 252 -2.24 -12.05 -11.85
N SER A 253 -2.52 -13.15 -11.19
CA SER A 253 -2.66 -14.45 -11.84
C SER A 253 -4.02 -14.58 -12.51
N SER A 254 -4.08 -15.30 -13.63
CA SER A 254 -5.33 -15.70 -14.27
C SER A 254 -5.81 -17.04 -13.71
N ARG A 255 -7.14 -17.24 -13.61
CA ARG A 255 -7.74 -18.54 -13.24
C ARG A 255 -7.42 -19.65 -14.23
N ALA A 256 -7.20 -19.26 -15.48
CA ALA A 256 -6.90 -20.15 -16.59
C ALA A 256 -5.81 -19.49 -17.45
N PRO A 257 -4.55 -19.51 -17.00
CA PRO A 257 -3.46 -18.83 -17.70
C PRO A 257 -3.30 -19.33 -19.14
N GLU A 258 -3.51 -20.61 -19.40
CA GLU A 258 -3.50 -21.21 -20.73
C GLU A 258 -4.60 -20.62 -21.64
N GLN A 259 -5.86 -20.56 -21.16
CA GLN A 259 -6.97 -19.96 -21.90
C GLN A 259 -6.75 -18.46 -22.15
N THR A 260 -6.17 -17.75 -21.18
CA THR A 260 -5.82 -16.34 -21.35
C THR A 260 -4.74 -16.17 -22.40
N ALA A 261 -3.72 -17.03 -22.40
CA ALA A 261 -2.69 -17.05 -23.43
C ALA A 261 -3.26 -17.37 -24.83
N ASP A 262 -4.13 -18.36 -24.94
CA ASP A 262 -4.81 -18.72 -26.18
C ASP A 262 -5.63 -17.57 -26.77
N LEU A 263 -6.36 -16.83 -25.91
CA LEU A 263 -7.13 -15.65 -26.32
C LEU A 263 -6.25 -14.50 -26.81
N ILE A 264 -5.01 -14.41 -26.35
CA ILE A 264 -4.07 -13.36 -26.74
C ILE A 264 -3.40 -13.72 -28.07
N ILE A 265 -3.16 -15.01 -28.33
CA ILE A 265 -2.47 -15.50 -29.54
C ILE A 265 -3.42 -15.55 -30.75
N GLN A 266 -4.75 -15.62 -30.56
CA GLN A 266 -5.76 -15.53 -31.61
C GLN A 266 -5.93 -14.11 -32.15
#